data_ba1911454f5e45cebb23532192d814c2
#
_entry.id   ba1911454f5e45cebb23532192d814c2
#
_cell.length_a   1.000
_cell.length_b   1.000
_cell.length_c   1.000
_cell.angle_alpha   90.00
_cell.angle_beta   90.00
_cell.angle_gamma   90.00
#
_symmetry.space_group_name_H-M   'P 1'
#
loop_
_entity.id
_entity.type
_entity.pdbx_description
1 polymer ?
#
loop_
_entity_poly.entity_id
_entity_poly.type
_entity_poly.pdbx_seq_one_letter_code
_entity_poly.pdbx_strand_id
1 'polypeptide(L)'
;MAGNVQMIIDGKHRRPRAVLLVTALVILVTGCGKKSGLEHAYSYDDRAVRFTAEDGDGRAPGFAAGLAVPKEGDDSPGEGETALSARAAGVLSLDGGTALYQQALTERMNPASTTKVMTAIVALKYGNLSDLVTVPEEAVITESGSSMAGVVPGDQMSLEDLLYGLMIPSGNDAANAIAVHVGGSIEGFVSMMNQEAARLGATGTHFVNANGLTDPDHYTTAYDLYLMFHEALSYDTFRTIIGTHDHTAVYMGSDGSQKTAS
;
A
#
# COMPACT_ATOMS: atom_id res chain seq x y z
N MET A 1 41.78 54.94 18.21
CA MET A 1 42.75 55.23 17.16
C MET A 1 42.21 54.46 15.94
N ALA A 2 41.48 55.14 15.12
CA ALA A 2 41.89 55.92 13.94
C ALA A 2 42.34 55.01 12.82
N GLY A 3 41.60 55.15 11.73
CA GLY A 3 42.04 54.77 10.42
C GLY A 3 40.88 54.61 9.42
N ASN A 4 40.22 55.74 9.07
CA ASN A 4 39.47 55.90 7.84
C ASN A 4 40.39 55.74 6.63
N VAL A 5 39.98 54.99 5.61
CA VAL A 5 40.44 55.21 4.24
C VAL A 5 39.23 55.36 3.35
N GLN A 6 39.04 56.59 2.96
CA GLN A 6 38.08 57.05 1.94
C GLN A 6 38.79 56.94 0.61
N MET A 7 38.24 56.22 -0.34
CA MET A 7 38.70 56.27 -1.73
C MET A 7 37.61 56.86 -2.59
N ILE A 8 37.87 58.09 -3.03
CA ILE A 8 37.12 58.82 -4.06
C ILE A 8 37.56 58.22 -5.39
N ILE A 9 36.61 57.74 -6.18
CA ILE A 9 36.83 57.56 -7.61
C ILE A 9 35.75 58.38 -8.34
N ASP A 10 36.20 59.51 -8.79
CA ASP A 10 35.53 60.33 -9.80
C ASP A 10 35.85 59.74 -11.18
N GLY A 11 34.90 59.68 -12.06
CA GLY A 11 35.20 59.22 -13.42
C GLY A 11 34.02 58.83 -14.25
N LYS A 12 33.35 59.82 -14.78
CA LYS A 12 32.52 59.83 -16.02
C LYS A 12 32.74 58.61 -16.93
N HIS A 13 31.74 57.71 -17.02
CA HIS A 13 31.40 57.07 -18.29
C HIS A 13 29.87 56.83 -18.33
N ARG A 14 29.17 57.88 -18.81
CA ARG A 14 27.80 57.72 -19.32
C ARG A 14 27.90 57.08 -20.70
N ARG A 15 27.54 55.81 -20.80
CA ARG A 15 27.04 55.06 -21.97
C ARG A 15 27.36 53.58 -21.76
N PRO A 16 26.43 52.80 -21.25
CA PRO A 16 25.82 51.73 -22.02
C PRO A 16 24.38 51.32 -21.61
N ARG A 17 23.64 52.18 -20.85
CA ARG A 17 22.26 51.78 -20.40
C ARG A 17 21.25 51.71 -21.55
N ALA A 18 21.41 52.45 -22.63
CA ALA A 18 20.51 52.44 -23.79
C ALA A 18 20.71 51.20 -24.68
N VAL A 19 21.95 50.71 -24.82
CA VAL A 19 22.26 49.54 -25.64
C VAL A 19 21.85 48.26 -24.93
N LEU A 20 21.99 48.21 -23.59
CA LEU A 20 21.54 47.02 -22.80
C LEU A 20 20.01 46.90 -22.75
N LEU A 21 19.29 48.03 -22.71
CA LEU A 21 17.82 48.05 -22.75
C LEU A 21 17.26 47.61 -24.11
N VAL A 22 17.92 47.99 -25.22
CA VAL A 22 17.51 47.60 -26.57
C VAL A 22 17.82 46.11 -26.82
N THR A 23 18.96 45.62 -26.34
CA THR A 23 19.29 44.18 -26.44
C THR A 23 18.41 43.33 -25.52
N ALA A 24 18.10 43.79 -24.31
CA ALA A 24 17.16 43.11 -23.44
C ALA A 24 15.73 43.08 -23.98
N LEU A 25 15.31 44.20 -24.62
CA LEU A 25 13.98 44.29 -25.26
C LEU A 25 13.89 43.43 -26.53
N VAL A 26 14.97 43.33 -27.32
CA VAL A 26 15.02 42.43 -28.49
C VAL A 26 15.02 40.98 -28.08
N ILE A 27 15.69 40.61 -26.98
CA ILE A 27 15.65 39.22 -26.45
C ILE A 27 14.26 38.87 -25.89
N LEU A 28 13.57 39.84 -25.26
CA LEU A 28 12.20 39.65 -24.78
C LEU A 28 11.16 39.54 -25.92
N VAL A 29 11.35 40.23 -27.04
CA VAL A 29 10.43 40.15 -28.19
C VAL A 29 10.72 38.94 -29.08
N THR A 30 11.97 38.48 -29.15
CA THR A 30 12.31 37.25 -29.89
C THR A 30 12.11 35.97 -29.06
N GLY A 31 12.02 36.06 -27.72
CA GLY A 31 11.74 34.94 -26.86
C GLY A 31 10.25 34.52 -26.77
N CYS A 32 9.32 35.43 -27.20
CA CYS A 32 7.88 35.14 -27.19
C CYS A 32 7.32 34.66 -28.53
N GLY A 33 8.16 34.27 -29.47
CA GLY A 33 7.75 33.96 -30.85
C GLY A 33 7.92 32.53 -31.31
N LYS A 34 8.11 31.55 -30.44
CA LYS A 34 7.95 30.13 -30.80
C LYS A 34 7.26 29.36 -29.68
N LYS A 35 5.98 29.26 -29.77
CA LYS A 35 5.24 28.08 -29.29
C LYS A 35 5.69 26.90 -30.14
N SER A 36 6.92 26.50 -29.97
CA SER A 36 7.46 25.36 -30.67
C SER A 36 7.64 24.23 -29.67
N GLY A 37 6.89 23.21 -29.82
CA GLY A 37 7.26 21.90 -29.36
C GLY A 37 6.50 21.31 -28.20
N LEU A 38 5.65 22.05 -27.47
CA LEU A 38 4.79 21.41 -26.46
C LEU A 38 3.41 21.01 -27.01
N GLU A 39 2.95 21.62 -28.11
CA GLU A 39 1.67 21.22 -28.73
C GLU A 39 1.73 19.86 -29.47
N HIS A 40 2.92 19.35 -29.78
CA HIS A 40 3.06 18.05 -30.46
C HIS A 40 3.74 16.97 -29.63
N ALA A 41 4.19 17.28 -28.39
CA ALA A 41 4.84 16.29 -27.56
C ALA A 41 3.86 15.27 -26.97
N TYR A 42 2.57 15.55 -27.00
CA TYR A 42 1.52 14.68 -26.47
C TYR A 42 0.24 14.78 -27.29
N SER A 43 0.23 14.22 -28.50
CA SER A 43 -1.04 13.90 -29.17
C SER A 43 -1.70 12.77 -28.39
N TYR A 44 -2.90 13.03 -27.89
CA TYR A 44 -3.69 12.01 -27.18
C TYR A 44 -3.99 10.82 -28.11
N ASP A 45 -4.12 11.08 -29.40
CA ASP A 45 -4.39 10.07 -30.44
C ASP A 45 -3.18 9.18 -30.73
N ASP A 46 -1.97 9.73 -30.70
CA ASP A 46 -0.73 8.94 -30.90
C ASP A 46 -0.44 7.99 -29.74
N ARG A 47 -0.98 8.26 -28.53
CA ARG A 47 -0.86 7.35 -27.39
C ARG A 47 -1.86 6.21 -27.44
N ALA A 48 -3.08 6.48 -27.89
CA ALA A 48 -4.10 5.45 -28.04
C ALA A 48 -3.66 4.35 -29.02
N VAL A 49 -2.93 4.75 -30.07
CA VAL A 49 -2.42 3.78 -31.07
C VAL A 49 -1.24 2.95 -30.58
N ARG A 50 -0.47 3.43 -29.57
CA ARG A 50 0.71 2.73 -29.06
C ARG A 50 0.41 1.67 -28.00
N PHE A 51 -0.82 1.62 -27.48
CA PHE A 51 -1.25 0.68 -26.47
C PHE A 51 -2.27 -0.34 -26.96
N THR A 52 -2.44 -0.51 -28.28
CA THR A 52 -3.20 -1.63 -28.80
C THR A 52 -2.33 -2.87 -28.72
N ALA A 53 -2.59 -3.71 -27.70
CA ALA A 53 -2.02 -5.05 -27.68
C ALA A 53 -2.66 -5.87 -28.82
N GLU A 54 -1.83 -6.66 -29.48
CA GLU A 54 -2.27 -7.62 -30.50
C GLU A 54 -2.99 -8.85 -29.88
N ASP A 55 -4.00 -8.60 -29.08
CA ASP A 55 -4.94 -9.64 -28.71
C ASP A 55 -6.18 -9.49 -29.58
N GLY A 56 -6.46 -10.47 -30.39
CA GLY A 56 -7.54 -10.72 -31.36
C GLY A 56 -8.57 -9.63 -31.70
N ASP A 57 -8.77 -8.60 -30.88
CA ASP A 57 -9.62 -7.43 -31.13
C ASP A 57 -8.85 -6.10 -31.15
N GLY A 58 -7.52 -6.13 -30.97
CA GLY A 58 -6.66 -4.94 -31.03
C GLY A 58 -6.79 -3.99 -29.83
N ARG A 59 -7.40 -4.38 -28.73
CA ARG A 59 -7.52 -3.58 -27.50
C ARG A 59 -6.62 -4.11 -26.41
N ALA A 60 -5.92 -3.21 -25.71
CA ALA A 60 -5.23 -3.60 -24.48
C ALA A 60 -6.25 -4.13 -23.46
N PRO A 61 -5.93 -5.21 -22.74
CA PRO A 61 -6.78 -5.68 -21.67
C PRO A 61 -7.06 -4.52 -20.68
N GLY A 62 -8.29 -4.40 -20.21
CA GLY A 62 -8.64 -3.40 -19.19
C GLY A 62 -7.79 -3.56 -17.94
N PHE A 63 -7.53 -2.47 -17.22
CA PHE A 63 -6.73 -2.46 -15.97
C PHE A 63 -7.17 -3.55 -14.97
N ALA A 64 -8.44 -3.93 -14.99
CA ALA A 64 -9.04 -4.94 -14.11
C ALA A 64 -9.51 -6.20 -14.86
N ALA A 65 -8.96 -6.50 -16.04
CA ALA A 65 -9.43 -7.61 -16.89
C ALA A 65 -9.39 -8.98 -16.19
N GLY A 66 -8.46 -9.16 -15.22
CA GLY A 66 -8.36 -10.36 -14.39
C GLY A 66 -9.10 -10.28 -13.06
N LEU A 67 -9.85 -9.21 -12.78
CA LEU A 67 -10.57 -9.05 -11.52
C LEU A 67 -12.09 -9.16 -11.74
N ALA A 68 -12.77 -9.87 -10.84
CA ALA A 68 -14.23 -9.84 -10.81
C ALA A 68 -14.71 -8.50 -10.26
N VAL A 69 -15.78 -7.97 -10.85
CA VAL A 69 -16.38 -6.70 -10.43
C VAL A 69 -17.77 -6.93 -9.81
N PRO A 70 -18.23 -6.05 -8.92
CA PRO A 70 -19.60 -6.09 -8.43
C PRO A 70 -20.62 -6.03 -9.58
N LYS A 71 -21.78 -6.64 -9.40
CA LYS A 71 -22.91 -6.47 -10.33
C LYS A 71 -23.36 -5.01 -10.30
N GLU A 72 -23.79 -4.48 -11.45
CA GLU A 72 -24.41 -3.16 -11.52
C GLU A 72 -25.76 -3.15 -10.78
N GLY A 73 -26.07 -2.04 -10.10
CA GLY A 73 -27.36 -1.83 -9.45
C GLY A 73 -27.31 -2.00 -7.94
N ASP A 74 -28.34 -2.62 -7.37
CA ASP A 74 -28.47 -2.81 -5.93
C ASP A 74 -27.48 -3.87 -5.41
N ASP A 75 -26.78 -3.55 -4.32
CA ASP A 75 -25.85 -4.44 -3.62
C ASP A 75 -26.59 -5.43 -2.69
N SER A 76 -27.72 -5.92 -3.14
CA SER A 76 -28.57 -6.94 -2.48
C SER A 76 -28.45 -8.28 -3.21
N PRO A 77 -28.81 -9.40 -2.53
CA PRO A 77 -28.94 -10.68 -3.20
C PRO A 77 -29.90 -10.61 -4.37
N GLY A 78 -29.56 -11.24 -5.50
CA GLY A 78 -30.37 -11.28 -6.69
C GLY A 78 -31.72 -11.97 -6.48
N GLU A 79 -32.64 -11.83 -7.45
CA GLU A 79 -33.93 -12.51 -7.41
C GLU A 79 -33.73 -14.04 -7.35
N GLY A 80 -34.30 -14.67 -6.32
CA GLY A 80 -34.16 -16.11 -6.07
C GLY A 80 -32.92 -16.49 -5.27
N GLU A 81 -32.03 -15.56 -4.94
CA GLU A 81 -30.90 -15.78 -4.04
C GLU A 81 -31.35 -15.60 -2.58
N THR A 82 -30.77 -16.40 -1.67
CA THR A 82 -31.07 -16.31 -0.24
C THR A 82 -30.06 -15.39 0.42
N ALA A 83 -30.55 -14.39 1.17
CA ALA A 83 -29.69 -13.56 2.01
C ALA A 83 -29.00 -14.41 3.09
N LEU A 84 -27.70 -14.20 3.27
CA LEU A 84 -26.91 -14.85 4.30
C LEU A 84 -27.05 -14.11 5.64
N SER A 85 -26.79 -14.81 6.74
CA SER A 85 -26.72 -14.18 8.08
C SER A 85 -25.51 -13.25 8.24
N ALA A 86 -24.52 -13.34 7.36
CA ALA A 86 -23.41 -12.41 7.30
C ALA A 86 -23.90 -11.02 6.91
N ARG A 87 -23.30 -9.97 7.49
CA ARG A 87 -23.65 -8.58 7.18
C ARG A 87 -23.24 -8.19 5.76
N ALA A 88 -22.08 -8.65 5.29
CA ALA A 88 -21.64 -8.57 3.91
C ALA A 88 -21.10 -9.91 3.44
N ALA A 89 -21.33 -10.24 2.17
CA ALA A 89 -20.82 -11.46 1.56
C ALA A 89 -20.69 -11.31 0.05
N GLY A 90 -19.73 -12.04 -0.54
CA GLY A 90 -19.55 -12.11 -1.98
C GLY A 90 -18.97 -13.43 -2.43
N VAL A 91 -19.35 -13.87 -3.64
CA VAL A 91 -18.68 -14.94 -4.37
C VAL A 91 -18.16 -14.32 -5.65
N LEU A 92 -16.84 -14.24 -5.77
CA LEU A 92 -16.13 -13.62 -6.88
C LEU A 92 -15.16 -14.61 -7.50
N SER A 93 -15.10 -14.64 -8.84
CA SER A 93 -14.13 -15.48 -9.53
C SER A 93 -12.72 -14.87 -9.42
N LEU A 94 -11.71 -15.72 -9.31
CA LEU A 94 -10.31 -15.31 -9.40
C LEU A 94 -9.87 -15.06 -10.86
N ASP A 95 -10.65 -15.51 -11.84
CA ASP A 95 -10.38 -15.35 -13.27
C ASP A 95 -11.07 -14.09 -13.86
N GLY A 96 -11.69 -13.27 -13.01
CA GLY A 96 -12.40 -12.06 -13.42
C GLY A 96 -13.90 -12.29 -13.71
N GLY A 97 -14.53 -11.32 -14.35
CA GLY A 97 -15.94 -11.33 -14.68
C GLY A 97 -16.81 -10.51 -13.69
N THR A 98 -18.05 -10.93 -13.49
CA THR A 98 -18.98 -10.28 -12.54
C THR A 98 -19.12 -11.13 -11.28
N ALA A 99 -19.38 -10.54 -10.14
CA ALA A 99 -19.68 -11.27 -8.90
C ALA A 99 -20.81 -12.28 -9.14
N LEU A 100 -20.61 -13.52 -8.72
CA LEU A 100 -21.61 -14.57 -8.80
C LEU A 100 -22.72 -14.36 -7.76
N TYR A 101 -22.32 -13.91 -6.56
CA TYR A 101 -23.22 -13.53 -5.47
C TYR A 101 -22.70 -12.25 -4.84
N GLN A 102 -23.58 -11.36 -4.40
CA GLN A 102 -23.25 -10.16 -3.63
C GLN A 102 -24.35 -9.82 -2.63
N GLN A 103 -23.90 -9.37 -1.45
CA GLN A 103 -24.72 -8.85 -0.37
C GLN A 103 -23.89 -7.81 0.37
N ALA A 104 -24.27 -6.54 0.32
CA ALA A 104 -23.53 -5.43 0.95
C ALA A 104 -22.01 -5.47 0.67
N LEU A 105 -21.65 -5.83 -0.58
CA LEU A 105 -20.28 -6.12 -0.99
C LEU A 105 -19.36 -4.90 -0.85
N THR A 106 -19.93 -3.69 -0.99
CA THR A 106 -19.22 -2.41 -0.94
C THR A 106 -19.47 -1.62 0.36
N GLU A 107 -20.24 -2.19 1.32
CA GLU A 107 -20.48 -1.55 2.62
C GLU A 107 -19.19 -1.57 3.46
N ARG A 108 -18.85 -0.41 4.05
CA ARG A 108 -17.70 -0.28 4.95
C ARG A 108 -17.97 -0.93 6.29
N MET A 109 -17.05 -1.75 6.74
CA MET A 109 -17.11 -2.46 8.02
C MET A 109 -15.73 -2.54 8.64
N ASN A 110 -15.69 -2.72 9.97
CA ASN A 110 -14.44 -3.05 10.64
C ASN A 110 -13.97 -4.44 10.17
N PRO A 111 -12.74 -4.57 9.64
CA PRO A 111 -12.23 -5.84 9.11
C PRO A 111 -11.86 -6.84 10.20
N ALA A 112 -11.67 -6.42 11.46
CA ALA A 112 -11.06 -7.23 12.48
C ALA A 112 -9.75 -7.88 11.98
N SER A 113 -9.47 -9.12 12.32
CA SER A 113 -8.23 -9.82 11.94
C SER A 113 -8.05 -10.07 10.43
N THR A 114 -9.06 -9.83 9.58
CA THR A 114 -8.84 -9.89 8.13
C THR A 114 -7.87 -8.77 7.65
N THR A 115 -7.64 -7.74 8.46
CA THR A 115 -6.56 -6.75 8.31
C THR A 115 -5.20 -7.40 8.05
N LYS A 116 -4.93 -8.54 8.68
CA LYS A 116 -3.64 -9.23 8.63
C LYS A 116 -3.26 -9.74 7.23
N VAL A 117 -4.24 -9.85 6.33
CA VAL A 117 -3.97 -10.11 4.91
C VAL A 117 -3.16 -8.96 4.30
N MET A 118 -3.55 -7.72 4.56
CA MET A 118 -2.77 -6.56 4.08
C MET A 118 -1.41 -6.47 4.79
N THR A 119 -1.34 -6.79 6.07
CA THR A 119 -0.08 -6.87 6.81
C THR A 119 0.88 -7.89 6.18
N ALA A 120 0.37 -9.06 5.82
CA ALA A 120 1.14 -10.09 5.12
C ALA A 120 1.60 -9.61 3.72
N ILE A 121 0.72 -8.96 2.93
CA ILE A 121 1.08 -8.41 1.61
C ILE A 121 2.25 -7.43 1.74
N VAL A 122 2.15 -6.46 2.65
CA VAL A 122 3.20 -5.44 2.84
C VAL A 122 4.51 -6.08 3.31
N ALA A 123 4.44 -7.04 4.25
CA ALA A 123 5.61 -7.76 4.73
C ALA A 123 6.29 -8.58 3.61
N LEU A 124 5.51 -9.30 2.79
CA LEU A 124 6.01 -10.10 1.67
C LEU A 124 6.60 -9.24 0.55
N LYS A 125 6.07 -8.05 0.35
CA LYS A 125 6.48 -7.15 -0.72
C LYS A 125 7.73 -6.34 -0.39
N TYR A 126 7.88 -5.91 0.86
CA TYR A 126 8.89 -4.95 1.27
C TYR A 126 9.89 -5.49 2.29
N GLY A 127 9.58 -6.58 2.98
CA GLY A 127 10.46 -7.26 3.91
C GLY A 127 11.32 -8.32 3.23
N ASN A 128 12.32 -8.83 3.97
CA ASN A 128 13.08 -10.01 3.59
C ASN A 128 12.79 -11.12 4.60
N LEU A 129 12.25 -12.24 4.13
CA LEU A 129 11.78 -13.36 4.97
C LEU A 129 12.85 -13.92 5.91
N SER A 130 14.13 -13.85 5.51
CA SER A 130 15.26 -14.32 6.30
C SER A 130 15.80 -13.31 7.31
N ASP A 131 15.23 -12.09 7.37
CA ASP A 131 15.64 -11.11 8.36
C ASP A 131 15.41 -11.63 9.77
N LEU A 132 16.39 -11.44 10.64
CA LEU A 132 16.24 -11.71 12.07
C LEU A 132 15.61 -10.48 12.73
N VAL A 133 14.35 -10.61 13.07
CA VAL A 133 13.54 -9.56 13.70
C VAL A 133 13.71 -9.66 15.21
N THR A 134 14.11 -8.56 15.85
CA THR A 134 14.01 -8.41 17.30
C THR A 134 12.63 -7.84 17.62
N VAL A 135 11.83 -8.58 18.38
CA VAL A 135 10.47 -8.19 18.76
C VAL A 135 10.54 -6.89 19.59
N PRO A 136 9.84 -5.82 19.14
CA PRO A 136 9.88 -4.52 19.80
C PRO A 136 8.88 -4.41 20.95
N GLU A 137 8.96 -3.33 21.73
CA GLU A 137 8.03 -3.05 22.84
C GLU A 137 6.58 -2.84 22.34
N GLU A 138 6.41 -2.37 21.13
CA GLU A 138 5.10 -2.17 20.48
C GLU A 138 4.36 -3.50 20.21
N ALA A 139 5.03 -4.65 20.33
CA ALA A 139 4.41 -5.97 20.26
C ALA A 139 3.56 -6.30 21.50
N VAL A 140 3.70 -5.52 22.59
CA VAL A 140 2.88 -5.71 23.79
C VAL A 140 1.44 -5.27 23.52
N ILE A 141 0.53 -6.22 23.54
CA ILE A 141 -0.91 -5.99 23.35
C ILE A 141 -1.61 -6.01 24.71
N THR A 142 -2.35 -4.94 25.01
CA THR A 142 -3.04 -4.79 26.30
C THR A 142 -4.52 -5.12 26.24
N GLU A 143 -5.12 -5.25 25.03
CA GLU A 143 -6.52 -5.61 24.87
C GLU A 143 -6.78 -7.05 25.29
N SER A 144 -7.65 -7.19 26.29
CA SER A 144 -8.05 -8.50 26.80
C SER A 144 -8.78 -9.33 25.73
N GLY A 145 -8.43 -10.59 25.60
CA GLY A 145 -9.01 -11.52 24.63
C GLY A 145 -8.43 -11.41 23.22
N SER A 146 -7.37 -10.64 23.04
CA SER A 146 -6.63 -10.57 21.79
C SER A 146 -5.95 -11.90 21.45
N SER A 147 -5.96 -12.28 20.17
CA SER A 147 -5.17 -13.41 19.66
C SER A 147 -3.70 -13.05 19.62
N MET A 148 -2.84 -13.95 20.09
CA MET A 148 -1.40 -13.76 20.24
C MET A 148 -0.62 -14.91 19.63
N ALA A 149 0.51 -14.62 19.01
CA ALA A 149 1.51 -15.62 18.65
C ALA A 149 2.37 -16.05 19.86
N GLY A 150 2.37 -15.22 20.92
CA GLY A 150 3.10 -15.48 22.17
C GLY A 150 4.53 -14.98 22.17
N VAL A 151 4.87 -14.07 21.25
CA VAL A 151 6.19 -13.42 21.23
C VAL A 151 6.23 -12.25 22.20
N VAL A 152 7.40 -12.01 22.79
CA VAL A 152 7.59 -10.92 23.76
C VAL A 152 8.77 -10.04 23.37
N PRO A 153 8.82 -8.79 23.82
CA PRO A 153 9.94 -7.88 23.53
C PRO A 153 11.30 -8.49 23.81
N GLY A 154 12.22 -8.31 22.85
CA GLY A 154 13.57 -8.88 22.91
C GLY A 154 13.72 -10.29 22.35
N ASP A 155 12.64 -11.03 22.08
CA ASP A 155 12.71 -12.28 21.33
C ASP A 155 13.23 -12.02 19.92
N GLN A 156 13.96 -12.98 19.34
CA GLN A 156 14.55 -12.85 18.00
C GLN A 156 14.13 -14.04 17.14
N MET A 157 13.43 -13.78 16.05
CA MET A 157 12.95 -14.79 15.11
C MET A 157 12.92 -14.28 13.68
N SER A 158 12.80 -15.18 12.71
CA SER A 158 12.74 -14.79 11.32
C SER A 158 11.43 -14.03 11.00
N LEU A 159 11.48 -13.14 9.99
CA LEU A 159 10.28 -12.50 9.47
C LEU A 159 9.28 -13.57 8.95
N GLU A 160 9.79 -14.66 8.39
CA GLU A 160 8.95 -15.78 7.95
C GLU A 160 8.20 -16.42 9.12
N ASP A 161 8.86 -16.71 10.24
CA ASP A 161 8.20 -17.28 11.44
C ASP A 161 7.16 -16.31 12.02
N LEU A 162 7.46 -15.00 12.01
CA LEU A 162 6.47 -13.98 12.40
C LEU A 162 5.24 -13.98 11.49
N LEU A 163 5.39 -14.21 10.18
CA LEU A 163 4.25 -14.35 9.25
C LEU A 163 3.41 -15.60 9.57
N TYR A 164 4.02 -16.72 9.96
CA TYR A 164 3.28 -17.86 10.48
C TYR A 164 2.53 -17.51 11.77
N GLY A 165 3.19 -16.82 12.72
CA GLY A 165 2.57 -16.32 13.95
C GLY A 165 1.46 -15.28 13.69
N LEU A 166 1.56 -14.51 12.61
CA LEU A 166 0.53 -13.57 12.16
C LEU A 166 -0.74 -14.31 11.69
N MET A 167 -0.57 -15.33 10.84
CA MET A 167 -1.67 -15.89 10.06
C MET A 167 -2.34 -17.08 10.74
N ILE A 168 -1.60 -17.99 11.39
CA ILE A 168 -2.17 -19.21 11.99
C ILE A 168 -2.91 -18.88 13.29
N PRO A 169 -2.26 -18.40 14.37
CA PRO A 169 -2.96 -18.02 15.60
C PRO A 169 -3.57 -16.62 15.53
N SER A 170 -3.41 -15.90 14.40
CA SER A 170 -3.86 -14.52 14.26
C SER A 170 -3.19 -13.55 15.26
N GLY A 171 -1.86 -13.68 15.48
CA GLY A 171 -1.11 -12.95 16.49
C GLY A 171 -1.09 -11.44 16.27
N ASN A 172 -1.61 -10.67 17.23
CA ASN A 172 -1.56 -9.22 17.22
C ASN A 172 -0.16 -8.70 17.55
N ASP A 173 0.56 -9.40 18.42
CA ASP A 173 1.97 -9.19 18.77
C ASP A 173 2.88 -9.38 17.55
N ALA A 174 2.68 -10.46 16.80
CA ALA A 174 3.39 -10.69 15.55
C ALA A 174 3.10 -9.60 14.51
N ALA A 175 1.84 -9.14 14.40
CA ALA A 175 1.48 -8.06 13.49
C ALA A 175 2.25 -6.77 13.80
N ASN A 176 2.35 -6.39 15.07
CA ASN A 176 3.06 -5.19 15.49
C ASN A 176 4.58 -5.34 15.33
N ALA A 177 5.13 -6.53 15.64
CA ALA A 177 6.55 -6.82 15.41
C ALA A 177 6.93 -6.68 13.92
N ILE A 178 6.12 -7.25 13.03
CA ILE A 178 6.27 -7.11 11.58
C ILE A 178 6.19 -5.64 11.17
N ALA A 179 5.21 -4.91 11.69
CA ALA A 179 4.97 -3.52 11.32
C ALA A 179 6.16 -2.62 11.68
N VAL A 180 6.70 -2.77 12.88
CA VAL A 180 7.88 -1.98 13.30
C VAL A 180 9.11 -2.37 12.49
N HIS A 181 9.33 -3.67 12.23
CA HIS A 181 10.49 -4.12 11.47
C HIS A 181 10.48 -3.62 10.02
N VAL A 182 9.35 -3.78 9.31
CA VAL A 182 9.25 -3.47 7.88
C VAL A 182 9.00 -1.97 7.64
N GLY A 183 8.19 -1.35 8.49
CA GLY A 183 7.78 0.06 8.34
C GLY A 183 8.62 1.06 9.13
N GLY A 184 9.52 0.57 10.01
CA GLY A 184 10.30 1.40 10.94
C GLY A 184 9.49 1.92 12.13
N SER A 185 8.16 1.92 12.05
CA SER A 185 7.19 2.17 13.11
C SER A 185 5.81 1.66 12.71
N ILE A 186 4.87 1.60 13.67
CA ILE A 186 3.47 1.24 13.36
C ILE A 186 2.88 2.23 12.35
N GLU A 187 3.07 3.53 12.52
CA GLU A 187 2.55 4.57 11.63
C GLU A 187 3.17 4.48 10.23
N GLY A 188 4.48 4.23 10.14
CA GLY A 188 5.19 4.03 8.88
C GLY A 188 4.60 2.83 8.11
N PHE A 189 4.38 1.72 8.80
CA PHE A 189 3.80 0.52 8.22
C PHE A 189 2.34 0.73 7.78
N VAL A 190 1.53 1.40 8.60
CA VAL A 190 0.13 1.76 8.28
C VAL A 190 0.07 2.64 7.04
N SER A 191 1.01 3.57 6.89
CA SER A 191 1.13 4.36 5.66
C SER A 191 1.39 3.48 4.43
N MET A 192 2.25 2.45 4.56
CA MET A 192 2.50 1.48 3.49
C MET A 192 1.24 0.65 3.18
N MET A 193 0.49 0.20 4.20
CA MET A 193 -0.77 -0.53 4.03
C MET A 193 -1.79 0.29 3.24
N ASN A 194 -1.97 1.57 3.56
CA ASN A 194 -2.91 2.45 2.87
C ASN A 194 -2.46 2.77 1.44
N GLN A 195 -1.15 2.92 1.19
CA GLN A 195 -0.61 3.07 -0.16
C GLN A 195 -0.87 1.80 -1.00
N GLU A 196 -0.70 0.63 -0.40
CA GLU A 196 -0.94 -0.64 -1.07
C GLU A 196 -2.43 -0.85 -1.34
N ALA A 197 -3.32 -0.51 -0.40
CA ALA A 197 -4.77 -0.52 -0.62
C ALA A 197 -5.16 0.38 -1.81
N ALA A 198 -4.62 1.60 -1.88
CA ALA A 198 -4.83 2.50 -3.01
C ALA A 198 -4.32 1.92 -4.33
N ARG A 199 -3.14 1.28 -4.33
CA ARG A 199 -2.56 0.60 -5.52
C ARG A 199 -3.46 -0.52 -6.03
N LEU A 200 -4.08 -1.27 -5.12
CA LEU A 200 -5.00 -2.37 -5.46
C LEU A 200 -6.38 -1.88 -5.89
N GLY A 201 -6.68 -0.59 -5.77
CA GLY A 201 -8.01 -0.05 -6.02
C GLY A 201 -9.01 -0.29 -4.89
N ALA A 202 -8.54 -0.67 -3.69
CA ALA A 202 -9.34 -0.88 -2.48
C ALA A 202 -9.75 0.48 -1.86
N THR A 203 -10.61 1.21 -2.55
CA THR A 203 -10.97 2.61 -2.23
C THR A 203 -11.96 2.76 -1.07
N GLY A 204 -12.59 1.68 -0.66
CA GLY A 204 -13.45 1.61 0.52
C GLY A 204 -12.70 1.25 1.80
N THR A 205 -11.36 1.23 1.77
CA THR A 205 -10.49 0.74 2.84
C THR A 205 -9.66 1.87 3.45
N HIS A 206 -9.51 1.82 4.77
CA HIS A 206 -8.57 2.65 5.52
C HIS A 206 -8.06 1.87 6.74
N PHE A 207 -6.75 1.78 6.88
CA PHE A 207 -6.06 1.14 7.98
C PHE A 207 -5.49 2.16 8.95
N VAL A 208 -5.57 1.89 10.26
CA VAL A 208 -4.93 2.66 11.33
C VAL A 208 -4.04 1.80 12.23
N ASN A 209 -4.07 0.48 12.07
CA ASN A 209 -3.19 -0.47 12.74
C ASN A 209 -2.93 -1.69 11.85
N ALA A 210 -1.95 -2.52 12.24
CA ALA A 210 -1.52 -3.69 11.48
C ALA A 210 -2.21 -5.00 11.92
N ASN A 211 -2.98 -4.99 13.01
CA ASN A 211 -3.49 -6.20 13.66
C ASN A 211 -5.02 -6.37 13.53
N GLY A 212 -5.77 -5.29 13.27
CA GLY A 212 -7.22 -5.31 13.13
C GLY A 212 -7.99 -5.04 14.42
N LEU A 213 -7.33 -4.51 15.46
CA LEU A 213 -8.03 -4.00 16.63
C LEU A 213 -8.99 -2.88 16.23
N THR A 214 -10.14 -2.84 16.93
CA THR A 214 -11.24 -1.95 16.55
C THR A 214 -10.89 -0.48 16.73
N ASP A 215 -11.08 0.28 15.66
CA ASP A 215 -10.98 1.73 15.63
C ASP A 215 -12.06 2.27 14.68
N PRO A 216 -12.70 3.42 14.96
CA PRO A 216 -13.71 4.01 14.07
C PRO A 216 -13.21 4.30 12.65
N ASP A 217 -11.92 4.63 12.53
CA ASP A 217 -11.28 4.95 11.25
C ASP A 217 -10.63 3.71 10.59
N HIS A 218 -10.78 2.51 11.18
CA HIS A 218 -10.28 1.25 10.66
C HIS A 218 -11.38 0.46 9.97
N TYR A 219 -11.45 0.54 8.64
CA TYR A 219 -12.53 -0.06 7.88
C TYR A 219 -12.07 -0.61 6.53
N THR A 220 -12.85 -1.53 6.00
CA THR A 220 -12.74 -2.08 4.66
C THR A 220 -14.12 -2.50 4.13
N THR A 221 -14.17 -3.04 2.92
CA THR A 221 -15.36 -3.65 2.32
C THR A 221 -15.09 -5.11 1.97
N ALA A 222 -16.13 -5.91 1.78
CA ALA A 222 -15.95 -7.29 1.34
C ALA A 222 -15.33 -7.36 -0.07
N TYR A 223 -15.61 -6.38 -0.93
CA TYR A 223 -14.97 -6.27 -2.24
C TYR A 223 -13.48 -5.93 -2.13
N ASP A 224 -13.12 -4.98 -1.29
CA ASP A 224 -11.72 -4.62 -1.10
C ASP A 224 -10.91 -5.79 -0.50
N LEU A 225 -11.53 -6.58 0.40
CA LEU A 225 -10.91 -7.81 0.89
C LEU A 225 -10.66 -8.81 -0.25
N TYR A 226 -11.57 -8.94 -1.21
CA TYR A 226 -11.32 -9.75 -2.40
C TYR A 226 -10.10 -9.26 -3.17
N LEU A 227 -9.96 -7.94 -3.40
CA LEU A 227 -8.80 -7.38 -4.08
C LEU A 227 -7.49 -7.70 -3.34
N MET A 228 -7.49 -7.58 -2.01
CA MET A 228 -6.34 -7.92 -1.18
C MET A 228 -6.02 -9.42 -1.24
N PHE A 229 -7.01 -10.30 -1.10
CA PHE A 229 -6.79 -11.74 -1.20
C PHE A 229 -6.30 -12.15 -2.59
N HIS A 230 -6.83 -11.55 -3.65
CA HIS A 230 -6.37 -11.80 -5.01
C HIS A 230 -4.89 -11.46 -5.17
N GLU A 231 -4.43 -10.32 -4.65
CA GLU A 231 -3.02 -9.96 -4.60
C GLU A 231 -2.22 -10.92 -3.73
N ALA A 232 -2.67 -11.20 -2.50
CA ALA A 232 -1.98 -12.06 -1.55
C ALA A 232 -1.73 -13.47 -2.13
N LEU A 233 -2.68 -14.02 -2.88
CA LEU A 233 -2.56 -15.31 -3.56
C LEU A 233 -1.52 -15.31 -4.68
N SER A 234 -1.01 -14.18 -5.12
CA SER A 234 0.12 -14.11 -6.06
C SER A 234 1.45 -14.50 -5.41
N TYR A 235 1.56 -14.42 -4.07
CA TYR A 235 2.76 -14.79 -3.33
C TYR A 235 2.73 -16.26 -2.93
N ASP A 236 3.73 -17.05 -3.40
CA ASP A 236 3.87 -18.48 -3.06
C ASP A 236 3.95 -18.71 -1.55
N THR A 237 4.69 -17.85 -0.85
CA THR A 237 4.82 -17.90 0.62
C THR A 237 3.46 -17.73 1.31
N PHE A 238 2.63 -16.78 0.85
CA PHE A 238 1.28 -16.60 1.42
C PHE A 238 0.43 -17.86 1.24
N ARG A 239 0.43 -18.44 0.02
CA ARG A 239 -0.29 -19.69 -0.24
C ARG A 239 0.20 -20.84 0.64
N THR A 240 1.50 -20.93 0.85
CA THR A 240 2.10 -21.92 1.74
C THR A 240 1.62 -21.75 3.18
N ILE A 241 1.70 -20.51 3.71
CA ILE A 241 1.31 -20.21 5.09
C ILE A 241 -0.16 -20.52 5.33
N ILE A 242 -1.07 -20.06 4.48
CA ILE A 242 -2.52 -20.30 4.67
C ILE A 242 -2.94 -21.76 4.43
N GLY A 243 -2.11 -22.53 3.73
CA GLY A 243 -2.29 -23.98 3.56
C GLY A 243 -1.64 -24.83 4.67
N THR A 244 -0.93 -24.19 5.62
CA THR A 244 -0.24 -24.88 6.71
C THR A 244 -1.20 -25.02 7.90
N HIS A 245 -1.28 -26.24 8.44
CA HIS A 245 -2.12 -26.52 9.62
C HIS A 245 -1.36 -26.23 10.91
N ASP A 246 -0.11 -26.67 11.00
CA ASP A 246 0.75 -26.53 12.18
C ASP A 246 2.13 -26.02 11.74
N HIS A 247 2.68 -25.03 12.44
CA HIS A 247 4.03 -24.54 12.25
C HIS A 247 4.75 -24.44 13.59
N THR A 248 5.99 -24.91 13.65
CA THR A 248 6.82 -24.78 14.84
C THR A 248 7.99 -23.88 14.54
N ALA A 249 7.96 -22.68 15.09
CA ALA A 249 9.10 -21.76 15.05
C ALA A 249 10.10 -22.09 16.16
N VAL A 250 11.39 -22.05 15.83
CA VAL A 250 12.49 -22.16 16.79
C VAL A 250 13.25 -20.85 16.79
N TYR A 251 13.26 -20.15 17.91
CA TYR A 251 13.78 -18.81 17.99
C TYR A 251 14.57 -18.55 19.28
N MET A 252 15.27 -17.41 19.34
CA MET A 252 16.02 -16.98 20.52
C MET A 252 15.14 -16.13 21.42
N GLY A 253 14.94 -16.55 22.65
CA GLY A 253 14.24 -15.75 23.66
C GLY A 253 15.05 -14.54 24.11
N SER A 254 14.36 -13.55 24.66
CA SER A 254 14.97 -12.33 25.22
C SER A 254 15.96 -12.59 26.35
N ASP A 255 15.88 -13.75 27.00
CA ASP A 255 16.81 -14.23 28.02
C ASP A 255 18.03 -15.01 27.46
N GLY A 256 18.12 -15.10 26.11
CA GLY A 256 19.16 -15.85 25.41
C GLY A 256 18.93 -17.36 25.36
N SER A 257 17.80 -17.84 25.83
CA SER A 257 17.42 -19.26 25.71
C SER A 257 16.78 -19.56 24.35
N GLN A 258 16.92 -20.78 23.87
CA GLN A 258 16.17 -21.25 22.71
C GLN A 258 14.72 -21.55 23.13
N LYS A 259 13.76 -20.97 22.39
CA LYS A 259 12.34 -21.15 22.58
C LYS A 259 11.70 -21.81 21.36
N THR A 260 10.50 -22.36 21.53
CA THR A 260 9.65 -22.86 20.45
C THR A 260 8.25 -22.29 20.61
N ALA A 261 7.62 -21.93 19.48
CA ALA A 261 6.20 -21.61 19.39
C ALA A 261 5.56 -22.51 18.33
N SER A 262 4.34 -23.03 18.58
CA SER A 262 3.60 -23.91 17.66
C SER A 262 2.11 -23.60 17.70
#